data_71829e3bb3cf8b3f6e7f77839865287d
#
_entry.id   71829e3bb3cf8b3f6e7f77839865287d
#
_cell.length_a   1.000
_cell.length_b   1.000
_cell.length_c   1.000
_cell.angle_alpha   90.00
_cell.angle_beta   90.00
_cell.angle_gamma   90.00
#
_symmetry.space_group_name_H-M   'P 1'
#
loop_
_entity.id
_entity.type
_entity.pdbx_description
1 polymer ?
#
loop_
_entity_poly.entity_id
_entity_poly.type
_entity_poly.pdbx_seq_one_letter_code
_entity_poly.pdbx_strand_id
1 'polypeptide(L)'
;MSRKILCALILIVAVSSASFAENVHAGLLTYLGTTEQEYQQGLDDLRKALSPLLSNNGAKEGCEDYDLFEGFLADMVKNRRIVHYYDSLLSMQMALRSNKINEMVLPEAVTMYLMANNPANYEILFSLNMMPSTIAFGFKNGNTALKKDFDDAIKAMKKDGTLMSLENKYISNISTSEPERVKFQEFKGAKTIRAAVTGDLPPIDYIAADGRPAGYNTAILAEIGRRLKRNIRIISVEAGGRSAALASERADVVFWYRNTEGMKLPAKAKVGRMKVKDASFDGVILSEPYYSWDTDLVIGRSK
;
A
#
# COMPACT_ATOMS: atom_id res chain seq x y z
N MET A 1 17.39 -20.93 -9.47
CA MET A 1 16.01 -20.86 -10.00
C MET A 1 15.99 -21.49 -11.39
N SER A 2 15.09 -22.43 -11.68
CA SER A 2 14.98 -23.09 -12.98
C SER A 2 14.50 -22.06 -14.02
N ARG A 3 15.06 -22.11 -15.27
CA ARG A 3 14.66 -21.25 -16.41
C ARG A 3 13.14 -21.22 -16.65
N LYS A 4 12.45 -22.34 -16.38
CA LYS A 4 10.98 -22.45 -16.49
C LYS A 4 10.21 -21.64 -15.43
N ILE A 5 10.77 -21.45 -14.24
CA ILE A 5 10.16 -20.63 -13.18
C ILE A 5 10.32 -19.14 -13.51
N LEU A 6 11.44 -18.75 -14.14
CA LEU A 6 11.65 -17.37 -14.55
C LEU A 6 10.70 -16.97 -15.68
N CYS A 7 10.49 -17.83 -16.69
CA CYS A 7 9.47 -17.61 -17.74
C CYS A 7 8.05 -17.60 -17.15
N ALA A 8 7.71 -18.47 -16.19
CA ALA A 8 6.39 -18.49 -15.56
C ALA A 8 6.10 -17.26 -14.68
N LEU A 9 7.12 -16.72 -14.01
CA LEU A 9 7.01 -15.44 -13.26
C LEU A 9 6.87 -14.23 -14.18
N ILE A 10 7.39 -14.31 -15.41
CA ILE A 10 7.27 -13.26 -16.43
C ILE A 10 5.95 -13.37 -17.20
N LEU A 11 5.36 -14.56 -17.32
CA LEU A 11 4.11 -14.83 -18.06
C LEU A 11 2.85 -14.23 -17.40
N ILE A 12 2.90 -13.82 -16.13
CA ILE A 12 1.82 -13.05 -15.50
C ILE A 12 1.76 -11.62 -16.08
N VAL A 13 2.76 -11.21 -16.86
CA VAL A 13 3.08 -9.81 -17.17
C VAL A 13 2.63 -9.35 -18.56
N ALA A 14 2.25 -10.18 -19.49
CA ALA A 14 2.23 -9.71 -20.87
C ALA A 14 1.04 -10.14 -21.71
N VAL A 15 -0.12 -9.57 -21.48
CA VAL A 15 -1.12 -9.48 -22.55
C VAL A 15 -1.69 -8.06 -22.62
N SER A 16 -0.87 -7.10 -22.96
CA SER A 16 -1.40 -5.84 -23.47
C SER A 16 -0.61 -5.38 -24.69
N SER A 17 -1.18 -5.57 -25.86
CA SER A 17 -0.84 -4.74 -27.01
C SER A 17 -1.29 -3.30 -26.71
N ALA A 18 -0.64 -2.65 -25.74
CA ALA A 18 -0.79 -1.23 -25.52
C ALA A 18 -0.22 -0.52 -26.75
N SER A 19 -1.05 0.23 -27.45
CA SER A 19 -0.55 1.20 -28.42
C SER A 19 0.50 2.04 -27.71
N PHE A 20 1.69 2.10 -28.27
CA PHE A 20 2.85 2.79 -27.70
C PHE A 20 2.51 4.27 -27.46
N ALA A 21 2.14 4.61 -26.24
CA ALA A 21 2.01 5.99 -25.82
C ALA A 21 3.43 6.50 -25.49
N GLU A 22 3.81 7.66 -26.03
CA GLU A 22 5.10 8.30 -25.71
C GLU A 22 5.28 8.59 -24.21
N ASN A 23 4.18 8.68 -23.48
CA ASN A 23 4.15 8.90 -22.03
C ASN A 23 3.17 7.93 -21.36
N VAL A 24 3.64 7.23 -20.34
CA VAL A 24 2.82 6.42 -19.45
C VAL A 24 2.54 7.23 -18.19
N HIS A 25 1.28 7.38 -17.83
CA HIS A 25 0.87 8.11 -16.64
C HIS A 25 0.62 7.14 -15.51
N ALA A 26 1.45 7.21 -14.44
CA ALA A 26 1.41 6.35 -13.27
C ALA A 26 0.76 7.06 -12.09
N GLY A 27 -0.17 6.39 -11.39
CA GLY A 27 -0.81 6.88 -10.18
C GLY A 27 -0.15 6.31 -8.92
N LEU A 28 0.15 7.17 -7.95
CA LEU A 28 0.66 6.83 -6.63
C LEU A 28 -0.22 7.44 -5.53
N LEU A 29 -0.36 6.74 -4.40
CA LEU A 29 -1.08 7.26 -3.24
C LEU A 29 -0.15 8.09 -2.35
N THR A 30 -0.53 9.34 -2.08
CA THR A 30 0.28 10.28 -1.28
C THR A 30 0.61 9.76 0.11
N TYR A 31 -0.34 9.09 0.74
CA TYR A 31 -0.19 8.64 2.12
C TYR A 31 0.61 7.35 2.29
N LEU A 32 0.89 6.62 1.21
CA LEU A 32 1.83 5.49 1.24
C LEU A 32 3.29 5.96 1.22
N GLY A 33 3.52 7.22 0.84
CA GLY A 33 4.84 7.85 0.90
C GLY A 33 5.81 7.39 -0.18
N THR A 34 5.38 6.60 -1.17
CA THR A 34 6.21 6.25 -2.34
C THR A 34 6.48 7.51 -3.15
N THR A 35 7.76 7.83 -3.34
CA THR A 35 8.18 8.99 -4.12
C THR A 35 8.35 8.65 -5.59
N GLU A 36 8.26 9.66 -6.49
CA GLU A 36 8.60 9.49 -7.90
C GLU A 36 10.01 8.93 -8.09
N GLN A 37 10.98 9.40 -7.28
CA GLN A 37 12.36 8.94 -7.37
C GLN A 37 12.48 7.43 -7.05
N GLU A 38 11.78 6.94 -6.04
CA GLU A 38 11.80 5.51 -5.68
C GLU A 38 11.09 4.66 -6.72
N TYR A 39 9.98 5.16 -7.26
CA TYR A 39 9.31 4.49 -8.36
C TYR A 39 10.23 4.40 -9.59
N GLN A 40 10.89 5.49 -9.98
CA GLN A 40 11.87 5.47 -11.08
C GLN A 40 13.05 4.55 -10.77
N GLN A 41 13.55 4.53 -9.55
CA GLN A 41 14.62 3.62 -9.14
C GLN A 41 14.18 2.14 -9.25
N GLY A 42 12.97 1.81 -8.78
CA GLY A 42 12.42 0.47 -8.94
C GLY A 42 12.32 0.02 -10.40
N LEU A 43 11.90 0.94 -11.29
CA LEU A 43 11.88 0.70 -12.73
C LEU A 43 13.29 0.47 -13.31
N ASP A 44 14.27 1.26 -12.88
CA ASP A 44 15.65 1.13 -13.35
C ASP A 44 16.29 -0.19 -12.86
N ASP A 45 15.99 -0.61 -11.64
CA ASP A 45 16.47 -1.87 -11.09
C ASP A 45 15.83 -3.07 -11.82
N LEU A 46 14.54 -2.98 -12.16
CA LEU A 46 13.87 -3.98 -12.99
C LEU A 46 14.50 -4.04 -14.39
N ARG A 47 14.74 -2.89 -15.05
CA ARG A 47 15.42 -2.83 -16.36
C ARG A 47 16.79 -3.49 -16.32
N LYS A 48 17.61 -3.22 -15.29
CA LYS A 48 18.93 -3.83 -15.11
C LYS A 48 18.84 -5.33 -14.92
N ALA A 49 17.86 -5.81 -14.15
CA ALA A 49 17.65 -7.24 -13.91
C ALA A 49 17.24 -7.99 -15.19
N LEU A 50 16.48 -7.34 -16.07
CA LEU A 50 15.97 -7.91 -17.32
C LEU A 50 16.94 -7.75 -18.51
N SER A 51 17.83 -6.77 -18.50
CA SER A 51 18.78 -6.47 -19.59
C SER A 51 19.64 -7.65 -20.05
N PRO A 52 20.18 -8.52 -19.15
CA PRO A 52 20.93 -9.71 -19.57
C PRO A 52 20.11 -10.73 -20.35
N LEU A 53 18.78 -10.73 -20.18
CA LEU A 53 17.89 -11.65 -20.88
C LEU A 53 17.70 -11.24 -22.35
N LEU A 54 17.78 -9.94 -22.66
CA LEU A 54 17.72 -9.41 -24.04
C LEU A 54 18.98 -9.71 -24.84
N SER A 55 20.14 -9.71 -24.20
CA SER A 55 21.44 -9.91 -24.87
C SER A 55 21.77 -11.38 -25.11
N ASN A 56 20.98 -12.30 -24.57
CA ASN A 56 21.26 -13.73 -24.63
C ASN A 56 20.38 -14.41 -25.71
N ASN A 57 20.94 -14.64 -26.90
CA ASN A 57 20.25 -15.33 -28.00
C ASN A 57 19.64 -16.70 -27.62
N GLY A 58 20.11 -17.34 -26.55
CA GLY A 58 19.52 -18.57 -26.00
C GLY A 58 18.22 -18.38 -25.23
N ALA A 59 17.80 -17.14 -24.96
CA ALA A 59 16.50 -16.86 -24.35
C ALA A 59 15.35 -17.00 -25.35
N LYS A 60 15.61 -16.80 -26.65
CA LYS A 60 14.63 -16.96 -27.73
C LYS A 60 14.16 -18.41 -27.90
N GLU A 61 15.06 -19.39 -27.72
CA GLU A 61 14.77 -20.79 -27.95
C GLU A 61 13.91 -21.48 -26.87
N GLY A 62 13.54 -20.81 -25.80
CA GLY A 62 12.83 -21.41 -24.68
C GLY A 62 11.61 -20.66 -24.14
N CYS A 63 11.19 -19.58 -24.79
CA CYS A 63 10.06 -18.77 -24.36
C CYS A 63 9.06 -18.63 -25.51
N GLU A 64 7.90 -19.26 -25.40
CA GLU A 64 6.84 -19.21 -26.41
C GLU A 64 6.29 -17.78 -26.62
N ASP A 65 6.48 -16.87 -25.63
CA ASP A 65 5.99 -15.48 -25.62
C ASP A 65 7.15 -14.46 -25.68
N TYR A 66 8.27 -14.79 -26.28
CA TYR A 66 9.45 -13.92 -26.35
C TYR A 66 9.15 -12.54 -26.96
N ASP A 67 8.34 -12.49 -28.00
CA ASP A 67 7.97 -11.22 -28.68
C ASP A 67 7.16 -10.30 -27.77
N LEU A 68 6.29 -10.86 -26.92
CA LEU A 68 5.56 -10.11 -25.91
C LEU A 68 6.49 -9.55 -24.83
N PHE A 69 7.47 -10.35 -24.42
CA PHE A 69 8.49 -9.95 -23.45
C PHE A 69 9.42 -8.86 -24.02
N GLU A 70 9.86 -9.01 -25.28
CA GLU A 70 10.65 -7.98 -25.96
C GLU A 70 9.87 -6.68 -26.13
N GLY A 71 8.57 -6.77 -26.46
CA GLY A 71 7.66 -5.62 -26.51
C GLY A 71 7.51 -4.90 -25.18
N PHE A 72 7.34 -5.66 -24.09
CA PHE A 72 7.29 -5.12 -22.74
C PHE A 72 8.58 -4.39 -22.35
N LEU A 73 9.73 -4.99 -22.62
CA LEU A 73 11.03 -4.37 -22.34
C LEU A 73 11.26 -3.11 -23.18
N ALA A 74 10.84 -3.13 -24.45
CA ALA A 74 10.92 -1.97 -25.31
C ALA A 74 10.04 -0.83 -24.77
N ASP A 75 8.85 -1.14 -24.26
CA ASP A 75 7.96 -0.17 -23.59
C ASP A 75 8.63 0.41 -22.35
N MET A 76 9.17 -0.44 -21.48
CA MET A 76 9.88 -0.03 -20.28
C MET A 76 11.06 0.90 -20.54
N VAL A 77 11.78 0.69 -21.65
CA VAL A 77 12.96 1.47 -22.02
C VAL A 77 12.58 2.77 -22.74
N LYS A 78 11.57 2.75 -23.60
CA LYS A 78 11.21 3.87 -24.47
C LYS A 78 10.27 4.87 -23.80
N ASN A 79 9.34 4.41 -22.98
CA ASN A 79 8.29 5.25 -22.45
C ASN A 79 8.70 5.92 -21.14
N ARG A 80 8.59 7.25 -21.14
CA ARG A 80 8.74 8.05 -19.91
C ARG A 80 7.49 7.90 -19.05
N ARG A 81 7.67 7.56 -17.78
CA ARG A 81 6.58 7.52 -16.81
C ARG A 81 6.45 8.85 -16.10
N ILE A 82 5.22 9.40 -16.15
CA ILE A 82 4.85 10.65 -15.48
C ILE A 82 4.00 10.30 -14.28
N VAL A 83 4.45 10.67 -13.08
CA VAL A 83 3.79 10.35 -11.84
C VAL A 83 2.70 11.37 -11.50
N HIS A 84 1.54 10.86 -11.11
CA HIS A 84 0.41 11.60 -10.57
C HIS A 84 0.07 11.10 -9.16
N TYR A 85 -0.04 12.01 -8.22
CA TYR A 85 -0.36 11.67 -6.83
C TYR A 85 -1.85 11.82 -6.56
N TYR A 86 -2.40 10.85 -5.82
CA TYR A 86 -3.80 10.79 -5.40
C TYR A 86 -3.90 10.69 -3.89
N ASP A 87 -4.90 11.32 -3.31
CA ASP A 87 -5.20 11.33 -1.88
C ASP A 87 -6.11 10.17 -1.44
N SER A 88 -6.71 9.46 -2.39
CA SER A 88 -7.53 8.28 -2.14
C SER A 88 -7.41 7.23 -3.25
N LEU A 89 -7.55 5.95 -2.87
CA LEU A 89 -7.58 4.84 -3.82
C LEU A 89 -8.74 4.99 -4.82
N LEU A 90 -9.89 5.45 -4.35
CA LEU A 90 -11.07 5.64 -5.21
C LEU A 90 -10.79 6.67 -6.32
N SER A 91 -10.21 7.82 -5.99
CA SER A 91 -9.89 8.85 -7.00
C SER A 91 -8.85 8.35 -8.00
N MET A 92 -7.87 7.56 -7.56
CA MET A 92 -6.89 6.92 -8.43
C MET A 92 -7.53 5.87 -9.36
N GLN A 93 -8.43 5.02 -8.85
CA GLN A 93 -9.18 4.07 -9.65
C GLN A 93 -10.08 4.77 -10.70
N MET A 94 -10.72 5.88 -10.33
CA MET A 94 -11.50 6.69 -11.28
C MET A 94 -10.63 7.28 -12.38
N ALA A 95 -9.43 7.72 -12.06
CA ALA A 95 -8.47 8.23 -13.03
C ALA A 95 -8.01 7.13 -14.02
N LEU A 96 -7.75 5.91 -13.52
CA LEU A 96 -7.45 4.76 -14.37
C LEU A 96 -8.63 4.41 -15.31
N ARG A 97 -9.84 4.34 -14.77
CA ARG A 97 -11.05 4.05 -15.57
C ARG A 97 -11.32 5.10 -16.65
N SER A 98 -11.02 6.36 -16.39
CA SER A 98 -11.19 7.48 -17.33
C SER A 98 -9.98 7.70 -18.24
N ASN A 99 -8.99 6.82 -18.25
CA ASN A 99 -7.74 6.92 -19.02
C ASN A 99 -6.93 8.20 -18.72
N LYS A 100 -7.08 8.80 -17.55
CA LYS A 100 -6.23 9.91 -17.10
C LYS A 100 -4.86 9.41 -16.62
N ILE A 101 -4.81 8.17 -16.17
CA ILE A 101 -3.58 7.41 -15.92
C ILE A 101 -3.69 6.06 -16.62
N ASN A 102 -2.55 5.46 -16.90
CA ASN A 102 -2.43 4.17 -17.57
C ASN A 102 -2.22 3.03 -16.56
N GLU A 103 -1.59 3.36 -15.45
CA GLU A 103 -1.18 2.39 -14.43
C GLU A 103 -1.32 2.95 -13.00
N MET A 104 -1.52 2.05 -12.04
CA MET A 104 -1.49 2.35 -10.60
C MET A 104 -0.40 1.51 -9.93
N VAL A 105 0.32 2.10 -8.99
CA VAL A 105 1.35 1.43 -8.18
C VAL A 105 0.80 1.24 -6.78
N LEU A 106 0.67 -0.01 -6.35
CA LEU A 106 0.02 -0.37 -5.09
C LEU A 106 0.77 -1.49 -4.39
N PRO A 107 0.75 -1.53 -3.04
CA PRO A 107 1.22 -2.68 -2.28
C PRO A 107 0.59 -3.98 -2.79
N GLU A 108 1.38 -5.05 -2.83
CA GLU A 108 0.92 -6.36 -3.30
C GLU A 108 -0.41 -6.78 -2.67
N ALA A 109 -0.54 -6.65 -1.34
CA ALA A 109 -1.77 -7.02 -0.63
C ALA A 109 -3.01 -6.26 -1.12
N VAL A 110 -2.88 -4.97 -1.42
CA VAL A 110 -3.97 -4.14 -1.95
C VAL A 110 -4.34 -4.57 -3.36
N THR A 111 -3.33 -4.78 -4.20
CA THR A 111 -3.51 -5.25 -5.57
C THR A 111 -4.22 -6.59 -5.61
N MET A 112 -3.75 -7.57 -4.83
CA MET A 112 -4.36 -8.90 -4.78
C MET A 112 -5.81 -8.85 -4.31
N TYR A 113 -6.13 -7.98 -3.35
CA TYR A 113 -7.51 -7.75 -2.94
C TYR A 113 -8.38 -7.17 -4.08
N LEU A 114 -7.88 -6.17 -4.81
CA LEU A 114 -8.61 -5.59 -5.94
C LEU A 114 -8.85 -6.62 -7.04
N MET A 115 -7.84 -7.41 -7.38
CA MET A 115 -7.93 -8.49 -8.38
C MET A 115 -8.93 -9.57 -7.97
N ALA A 116 -8.91 -10.00 -6.69
CA ALA A 116 -9.83 -11.02 -6.20
C ALA A 116 -11.30 -10.55 -6.24
N ASN A 117 -11.55 -9.26 -5.98
CA ASN A 117 -12.91 -8.73 -5.93
C ASN A 117 -13.40 -8.15 -7.26
N ASN A 118 -12.49 -7.80 -8.18
CA ASN A 118 -12.83 -7.20 -9.48
C ASN A 118 -11.88 -7.70 -10.58
N PRO A 119 -11.83 -9.02 -10.85
CA PRO A 119 -10.83 -9.59 -11.77
C PRO A 119 -10.95 -9.07 -13.20
N ALA A 120 -12.14 -8.68 -13.62
CA ALA A 120 -12.39 -8.16 -14.98
C ALA A 120 -11.93 -6.69 -15.16
N ASN A 121 -11.58 -5.98 -14.10
CA ASN A 121 -11.27 -4.55 -14.19
C ASN A 121 -9.78 -4.24 -14.26
N TYR A 122 -8.93 -5.17 -13.81
CA TYR A 122 -7.50 -4.93 -13.64
C TYR A 122 -6.67 -6.07 -14.19
N GLU A 123 -5.48 -5.74 -14.67
CA GLU A 123 -4.42 -6.69 -15.02
C GLU A 123 -3.12 -6.25 -14.33
N ILE A 124 -2.33 -7.24 -13.88
CA ILE A 124 -0.99 -6.96 -13.34
C ILE A 124 -0.05 -6.79 -14.54
N LEU A 125 0.60 -5.63 -14.59
CA LEU A 125 1.57 -5.31 -15.64
C LEU A 125 2.96 -5.83 -15.25
N PHE A 126 3.42 -5.53 -14.04
CA PHE A 126 4.68 -6.01 -13.48
C PHE A 126 4.77 -5.77 -11.98
N SER A 127 5.80 -6.34 -11.34
CA SER A 127 6.11 -6.12 -9.94
C SER A 127 7.38 -5.28 -9.80
N LEU A 128 7.42 -4.46 -8.76
CA LEU A 128 8.58 -3.67 -8.37
C LEU A 128 9.02 -4.05 -6.97
N ASN A 129 10.31 -4.36 -6.82
CA ASN A 129 10.92 -4.42 -5.50
C ASN A 129 11.23 -2.98 -5.06
N MET A 130 10.53 -2.53 -4.04
CA MET A 130 10.64 -1.19 -3.51
C MET A 130 11.47 -1.20 -2.22
N MET A 131 11.85 -0.02 -1.74
CA MET A 131 12.38 0.08 -0.38
C MET A 131 11.31 -0.40 0.61
N PRO A 132 11.69 -1.17 1.65
CA PRO A 132 10.74 -1.68 2.61
C PRO A 132 9.87 -0.58 3.20
N SER A 133 8.57 -0.75 3.08
CA SER A 133 7.56 0.11 3.67
C SER A 133 6.95 -0.55 4.90
N THR A 134 6.53 0.23 5.88
CA THR A 134 5.98 -0.29 7.13
C THR A 134 4.71 0.42 7.51
N ILE A 135 3.90 -0.23 8.35
CA ILE A 135 2.77 0.39 9.04
C ILE A 135 3.06 0.39 10.52
N ALA A 136 2.88 1.56 11.12
CA ALA A 136 2.97 1.79 12.55
C ALA A 136 1.78 2.63 13.03
N PHE A 137 1.65 2.81 14.33
CA PHE A 137 0.72 3.79 14.88
C PHE A 137 1.42 5.11 15.12
N GLY A 138 0.78 6.21 14.71
CA GLY A 138 1.25 7.58 14.97
C GLY A 138 0.52 8.17 16.17
N PHE A 139 1.27 8.88 17.02
CA PHE A 139 0.78 9.57 18.21
C PHE A 139 1.27 11.02 18.19
N LYS A 140 0.52 11.92 18.86
CA LYS A 140 1.00 13.27 19.10
C LYS A 140 2.32 13.22 19.88
N ASN A 141 3.28 14.04 19.47
CA ASN A 141 4.53 14.18 20.21
C ASN A 141 4.26 14.49 21.70
N GLY A 142 4.95 13.79 22.59
CA GLY A 142 4.71 13.86 24.05
C GLY A 142 3.74 12.81 24.59
N ASN A 143 2.94 12.13 23.76
CA ASN A 143 2.08 11.02 24.21
C ASN A 143 2.85 9.69 24.30
N THR A 144 3.97 9.72 25.00
CA THR A 144 4.91 8.60 25.14
C THR A 144 4.34 7.43 25.91
N ALA A 145 3.44 7.69 26.86
CA ALA A 145 2.81 6.63 27.65
C ALA A 145 1.92 5.74 26.79
N LEU A 146 1.03 6.33 25.99
CA LEU A 146 0.15 5.56 25.10
C LEU A 146 0.97 4.86 24.01
N LYS A 147 1.99 5.52 23.45
CA LYS A 147 2.93 4.88 22.51
C LYS A 147 3.56 3.64 23.13
N LYS A 148 4.06 3.74 24.37
CA LYS A 148 4.67 2.60 25.08
C LYS A 148 3.68 1.46 25.28
N ASP A 149 2.44 1.76 25.66
CA ASP A 149 1.37 0.74 25.81
C ASP A 149 1.18 -0.02 24.48
N PHE A 150 1.17 0.69 23.34
CA PHE A 150 1.05 0.09 22.01
C PHE A 150 2.28 -0.73 21.62
N ASP A 151 3.49 -0.21 21.86
CA ASP A 151 4.74 -0.93 21.60
C ASP A 151 4.79 -2.26 22.37
N ASP A 152 4.44 -2.23 23.64
CA ASP A 152 4.42 -3.43 24.49
C ASP A 152 3.36 -4.44 24.01
N ALA A 153 2.18 -3.97 23.59
CA ALA A 153 1.14 -4.81 23.02
C ALA A 153 1.59 -5.43 21.68
N ILE A 154 2.21 -4.65 20.77
CA ILE A 154 2.73 -5.15 19.50
C ILE A 154 3.83 -6.19 19.71
N LYS A 155 4.78 -5.93 20.62
CA LYS A 155 5.82 -6.91 21.00
C LYS A 155 5.24 -8.21 21.54
N ALA A 156 4.22 -8.10 22.39
CA ALA A 156 3.53 -9.27 22.91
C ALA A 156 2.81 -10.06 21.79
N MET A 157 2.15 -9.37 20.86
CA MET A 157 1.48 -9.99 19.70
C MET A 157 2.47 -10.65 18.74
N LYS A 158 3.66 -10.07 18.56
CA LYS A 158 4.75 -10.71 17.80
C LYS A 158 5.21 -11.99 18.50
N LYS A 159 5.39 -11.95 19.81
CA LYS A 159 5.91 -13.07 20.61
C LYS A 159 4.95 -14.25 20.67
N ASP A 160 3.65 -14.02 20.82
CA ASP A 160 2.64 -15.07 20.98
C ASP A 160 1.99 -15.52 19.65
N GLY A 161 2.46 -14.99 18.51
CA GLY A 161 1.99 -15.35 17.18
C GLY A 161 0.67 -14.70 16.76
N THR A 162 0.05 -13.88 17.61
CA THR A 162 -1.21 -13.20 17.28
C THR A 162 -1.08 -12.30 16.04
N LEU A 163 0.05 -11.59 15.91
CA LEU A 163 0.28 -10.69 14.78
C LEU A 163 0.28 -11.47 13.46
N MET A 164 1.02 -12.58 13.40
CA MET A 164 1.07 -13.46 12.23
C MET A 164 -0.30 -14.09 11.92
N SER A 165 -1.06 -14.47 12.95
CA SER A 165 -2.42 -15.01 12.77
C SER A 165 -3.36 -13.99 12.15
N LEU A 166 -3.30 -12.72 12.58
CA LEU A 166 -4.09 -11.64 12.01
C LEU A 166 -3.66 -11.31 10.59
N GLU A 167 -2.34 -11.29 10.31
CA GLU A 167 -1.81 -11.10 8.97
C GLU A 167 -2.29 -12.19 8.01
N ASN A 168 -2.17 -13.46 8.41
CA ASN A 168 -2.69 -14.57 7.62
C ASN A 168 -4.19 -14.44 7.35
N LYS A 169 -4.97 -14.01 8.36
CA LYS A 169 -6.42 -13.88 8.24
C LYS A 169 -6.86 -12.74 7.33
N TYR A 170 -6.20 -11.59 7.39
CA TYR A 170 -6.66 -10.37 6.72
C TYR A 170 -5.85 -9.99 5.47
N ILE A 171 -4.62 -10.49 5.34
CA ILE A 171 -3.72 -10.15 4.23
C ILE A 171 -3.47 -11.36 3.33
N SER A 172 -2.94 -12.48 3.90
CA SER A 172 -2.46 -13.61 3.07
C SER A 172 -3.59 -14.47 2.53
N ASN A 173 -4.68 -14.67 3.29
CA ASN A 173 -5.84 -15.45 2.89
C ASN A 173 -6.93 -14.55 2.28
N ILE A 174 -6.55 -13.77 1.25
CA ILE A 174 -7.50 -12.94 0.51
C ILE A 174 -8.52 -13.84 -0.17
N SER A 175 -9.77 -13.76 0.31
CA SER A 175 -10.91 -14.47 -0.24
C SER A 175 -11.84 -13.47 -0.90
N THR A 176 -12.62 -13.93 -1.89
CA THR A 176 -13.72 -13.15 -2.50
C THR A 176 -14.89 -12.92 -1.54
N SER A 177 -14.92 -13.63 -0.40
CA SER A 177 -15.86 -13.35 0.68
C SER A 177 -15.36 -12.21 1.56
N GLU A 178 -16.28 -11.33 2.00
CA GLU A 178 -15.94 -10.30 2.99
C GLU A 178 -15.28 -10.94 4.22
N PRO A 179 -14.12 -10.45 4.68
CA PRO A 179 -13.50 -10.96 5.88
C PRO A 179 -14.42 -10.77 7.08
N GLU A 180 -14.27 -11.66 8.07
CA GLU A 180 -15.03 -11.58 9.31
C GLU A 180 -14.91 -10.20 9.93
N ARG A 181 -16.05 -9.64 10.34
CA ARG A 181 -16.13 -8.29 10.91
C ARG A 181 -15.31 -8.17 12.18
N VAL A 182 -14.52 -7.13 12.24
CA VAL A 182 -13.78 -6.78 13.46
C VAL A 182 -14.75 -6.27 14.52
N LYS A 183 -14.71 -6.88 15.70
CA LYS A 183 -15.52 -6.47 16.85
C LYS A 183 -14.62 -5.82 17.89
N PHE A 184 -14.96 -4.63 18.32
CA PHE A 184 -14.32 -3.99 19.46
C PHE A 184 -14.99 -4.47 20.75
N GLN A 185 -14.17 -4.95 21.69
CA GLN A 185 -14.63 -5.32 23.01
C GLN A 185 -14.88 -4.05 23.84
N GLU A 186 -16.00 -4.01 24.53
CA GLU A 186 -16.32 -2.89 25.43
C GLU A 186 -15.94 -3.25 26.87
N PHE A 187 -15.35 -2.30 27.58
CA PHE A 187 -14.95 -2.37 28.96
C PHE A 187 -15.64 -1.25 29.76
N LYS A 188 -16.55 -1.62 30.65
CA LYS A 188 -17.33 -0.66 31.45
C LYS A 188 -16.41 0.26 32.26
N GLY A 189 -16.56 1.57 32.10
CA GLY A 189 -15.76 2.55 32.81
C GLY A 189 -14.31 2.74 32.34
N ALA A 190 -13.88 2.00 31.32
CA ALA A 190 -12.53 2.13 30.78
C ALA A 190 -12.38 3.42 29.94
N LYS A 191 -11.14 3.93 29.89
CA LYS A 191 -10.80 5.03 28.98
C LYS A 191 -10.94 4.59 27.53
N THR A 192 -11.35 5.51 26.67
CA THR A 192 -11.49 5.28 25.23
C THR A 192 -10.27 5.81 24.48
N ILE A 193 -9.74 5.01 23.55
CA ILE A 193 -8.73 5.42 22.58
C ILE A 193 -9.47 5.81 21.29
N ARG A 194 -9.27 7.04 20.83
CA ARG A 194 -9.83 7.57 19.58
C ARG A 194 -8.82 7.34 18.46
N ALA A 195 -9.16 6.52 17.49
CA ALA A 195 -8.30 6.20 16.35
C ALA A 195 -8.85 6.87 15.07
N ALA A 196 -8.04 7.72 14.44
CA ALA A 196 -8.39 8.28 13.14
C ALA A 196 -7.90 7.37 12.01
N VAL A 197 -8.82 7.01 11.11
CA VAL A 197 -8.59 6.09 10.00
C VAL A 197 -9.00 6.74 8.68
N THR A 198 -8.29 6.43 7.61
CA THR A 198 -8.66 6.85 6.24
C THR A 198 -9.74 5.96 5.64
N GLY A 199 -9.60 4.66 5.85
CA GLY A 199 -10.64 3.70 5.50
C GLY A 199 -10.82 3.46 3.99
N ASP A 200 -9.77 3.62 3.19
CA ASP A 200 -9.83 3.48 1.72
C ASP A 200 -8.76 2.55 1.11
N LEU A 201 -8.07 1.75 1.92
CA LEU A 201 -6.97 0.89 1.48
C LEU A 201 -7.23 -0.60 1.83
N PRO A 202 -8.22 -1.26 1.22
CA PRO A 202 -8.47 -2.68 1.47
C PRO A 202 -7.32 -3.57 0.96
N PRO A 203 -6.99 -4.67 1.63
CA PRO A 203 -7.58 -5.21 2.85
C PRO A 203 -6.96 -4.65 4.14
N ILE A 204 -6.08 -3.65 4.03
CA ILE A 204 -5.28 -3.12 5.16
C ILE A 204 -6.16 -2.23 6.06
N ASP A 205 -6.77 -1.19 5.49
CA ASP A 205 -7.59 -0.19 6.19
C ASP A 205 -8.74 0.27 5.30
N TYR A 206 -9.97 -0.14 5.58
CA TYR A 206 -11.12 0.25 4.77
C TYR A 206 -12.41 0.32 5.56
N ILE A 207 -13.38 1.01 4.99
CA ILE A 207 -14.76 1.02 5.47
C ILE A 207 -15.55 0.00 4.64
N ALA A 208 -16.09 -1.00 5.31
CA ALA A 208 -16.92 -2.03 4.67
C ALA A 208 -18.25 -1.47 4.16
N ALA A 209 -18.94 -2.21 3.32
CA ALA A 209 -20.23 -1.78 2.72
C ALA A 209 -21.32 -1.42 3.76
N ASP A 210 -21.22 -1.95 4.97
CA ASP A 210 -22.12 -1.62 6.09
C ASP A 210 -21.70 -0.35 6.87
N GLY A 211 -20.69 0.39 6.40
CA GLY A 211 -20.17 1.60 6.99
C GLY A 211 -19.24 1.38 8.20
N ARG A 212 -18.86 0.14 8.51
CA ARG A 212 -17.98 -0.16 9.64
C ARG A 212 -16.52 -0.26 9.21
N PRO A 213 -15.59 0.17 10.08
CA PRO A 213 -14.17 -0.04 9.87
C PRO A 213 -13.84 -1.53 9.79
N ALA A 214 -12.99 -1.88 8.84
CA ALA A 214 -12.59 -3.25 8.55
C ALA A 214 -11.11 -3.31 8.16
N GLY A 215 -10.58 -4.51 7.99
CA GLY A 215 -9.22 -4.75 7.54
C GLY A 215 -8.23 -5.02 8.66
N TYR A 216 -7.00 -5.26 8.22
CA TYR A 216 -5.90 -5.67 9.09
C TYR A 216 -5.61 -4.66 10.20
N ASN A 217 -5.49 -3.37 9.86
CA ASN A 217 -5.22 -2.31 10.82
C ASN A 217 -6.30 -2.22 11.91
N THR A 218 -7.56 -2.34 11.51
CA THR A 218 -8.70 -2.36 12.45
C THR A 218 -8.64 -3.57 13.38
N ALA A 219 -8.24 -4.74 12.87
CA ALA A 219 -8.10 -5.96 13.67
C ALA A 219 -6.94 -5.84 14.69
N ILE A 220 -5.81 -5.29 14.28
CA ILE A 220 -4.68 -5.00 15.18
C ILE A 220 -5.12 -4.04 16.29
N LEU A 221 -5.82 -2.97 15.93
CA LEU A 221 -6.29 -1.98 16.91
C LEU A 221 -7.29 -2.58 17.90
N ALA A 222 -8.19 -3.45 17.44
CA ALA A 222 -9.14 -4.16 18.32
C ALA A 222 -8.42 -5.07 19.32
N GLU A 223 -7.40 -5.80 18.88
CA GLU A 223 -6.60 -6.67 19.73
C GLU A 223 -5.78 -5.85 20.76
N ILE A 224 -5.21 -4.71 20.35
CA ILE A 224 -4.53 -3.79 21.28
C ILE A 224 -5.54 -3.27 22.32
N GLY A 225 -6.72 -2.83 21.91
CA GLY A 225 -7.77 -2.38 22.83
C GLY A 225 -8.14 -3.47 23.85
N ARG A 226 -8.27 -4.72 23.40
CA ARG A 226 -8.53 -5.89 24.27
C ARG A 226 -7.41 -6.11 25.30
N ARG A 227 -6.14 -6.08 24.86
CA ARG A 227 -4.97 -6.28 25.75
C ARG A 227 -4.83 -5.16 26.79
N LEU A 228 -5.06 -3.93 26.36
CA LEU A 228 -4.98 -2.76 27.24
C LEU A 228 -6.25 -2.56 28.10
N LYS A 229 -7.30 -3.36 27.88
CA LYS A 229 -8.63 -3.17 28.47
C LYS A 229 -9.14 -1.75 28.30
N ARG A 230 -9.02 -1.22 27.06
CA ARG A 230 -9.46 0.12 26.66
C ARG A 230 -10.51 0.02 25.57
N ASN A 231 -11.48 0.91 25.64
CA ASN A 231 -12.46 1.07 24.56
C ASN A 231 -11.81 1.71 23.33
N ILE A 232 -12.26 1.34 22.14
CA ILE A 232 -11.80 1.93 20.87
C ILE A 232 -12.96 2.67 20.22
N ARG A 233 -12.68 3.89 19.76
CA ARG A 233 -13.60 4.68 18.95
C ARG A 233 -12.90 5.09 17.65
N ILE A 234 -13.47 4.68 16.54
CA ILE A 234 -12.98 5.05 15.21
C ILE A 234 -13.53 6.43 14.80
N ILE A 235 -12.66 7.23 14.19
CA ILE A 235 -12.97 8.54 13.62
C ILE A 235 -12.49 8.52 12.18
N SER A 236 -13.38 8.64 11.22
CA SER A 236 -13.01 8.74 9.82
C SER A 236 -12.39 10.12 9.53
N VAL A 237 -11.26 10.12 8.82
CA VAL A 237 -10.56 11.31 8.34
C VAL A 237 -10.04 11.09 6.93
N GLU A 238 -9.87 12.17 6.17
CA GLU A 238 -9.15 12.12 4.90
C GLU A 238 -7.65 11.92 5.15
N ALA A 239 -6.92 11.40 4.15
CA ALA A 239 -5.50 11.08 4.27
C ALA A 239 -4.65 12.25 4.78
N GLY A 240 -4.88 13.46 4.28
CA GLY A 240 -4.21 14.68 4.73
C GLY A 240 -4.64 15.17 6.12
N GLY A 241 -5.72 14.64 6.69
CA GLY A 241 -6.28 15.06 7.98
C GLY A 241 -5.69 14.35 9.20
N ARG A 242 -4.86 13.31 9.02
CA ARG A 242 -4.35 12.48 10.13
C ARG A 242 -3.52 13.29 11.14
N SER A 243 -2.53 14.03 10.66
CA SER A 243 -1.68 14.89 11.51
C SER A 243 -2.49 15.97 12.21
N ALA A 244 -3.45 16.57 11.51
CA ALA A 244 -4.34 17.57 12.09
C ALA A 244 -5.27 16.99 13.18
N ALA A 245 -5.73 15.74 13.01
CA ALA A 245 -6.54 15.04 14.02
C ALA A 245 -5.75 14.78 15.31
N LEU A 246 -4.45 14.43 15.20
CA LEU A 246 -3.55 14.30 16.36
C LEU A 246 -3.26 15.67 17.00
N ALA A 247 -2.88 16.66 16.21
CA ALA A 247 -2.53 17.99 16.70
C ALA A 247 -3.67 18.66 17.46
N SER A 248 -4.90 18.52 16.96
CA SER A 248 -6.13 19.06 17.58
C SER A 248 -6.71 18.14 18.67
N GLU A 249 -6.06 17.06 19.00
CA GLU A 249 -6.52 16.06 20.00
C GLU A 249 -7.91 15.47 19.70
N ARG A 250 -8.36 15.51 18.45
CA ARG A 250 -9.55 14.79 18.00
C ARG A 250 -9.32 13.29 18.00
N ALA A 251 -8.08 12.85 17.72
CA ALA A 251 -7.64 11.47 17.77
C ALA A 251 -6.44 11.34 18.72
N ASP A 252 -6.33 10.19 19.36
CA ASP A 252 -5.21 9.80 20.21
C ASP A 252 -4.16 9.03 19.42
N VAL A 253 -4.58 8.36 18.33
CA VAL A 253 -3.75 7.51 17.47
C VAL A 253 -4.26 7.55 16.02
N VAL A 254 -3.34 7.40 15.08
CA VAL A 254 -3.62 7.26 13.64
C VAL A 254 -2.86 6.06 13.08
N PHE A 255 -3.32 5.49 11.96
CA PHE A 255 -2.51 4.57 11.17
C PHE A 255 -1.50 5.39 10.37
N TRP A 256 -0.22 5.00 10.46
CA TRP A 256 0.88 5.67 9.79
C TRP A 256 1.58 4.71 8.85
N TYR A 257 1.60 5.08 7.59
CA TYR A 257 2.26 4.31 6.55
C TYR A 257 3.67 4.86 6.39
N ARG A 258 4.64 3.93 6.35
CA ARG A 258 6.05 4.19 6.16
C ARG A 258 6.77 4.79 7.38
N ASN A 259 7.56 3.93 7.98
CA ASN A 259 8.48 4.28 9.05
C ASN A 259 9.92 4.30 8.49
N THR A 260 10.24 5.28 7.65
CA THR A 260 11.62 5.53 7.24
C THR A 260 12.08 6.79 7.95
N GLU A 261 12.88 6.63 9.02
CA GLU A 261 13.58 7.74 9.64
C GLU A 261 14.39 8.48 8.56
N GLY A 262 14.09 9.77 8.38
CA GLY A 262 14.85 10.66 7.50
C GLY A 262 14.29 10.85 6.08
N MET A 263 13.23 10.18 5.65
CA MET A 263 12.60 10.49 4.38
C MET A 263 11.69 11.71 4.46
N LYS A 264 12.16 12.79 3.84
CA LYS A 264 11.31 13.95 3.54
C LYS A 264 10.57 13.64 2.25
N LEU A 265 9.23 13.63 2.27
CA LEU A 265 8.46 13.70 1.02
C LEU A 265 8.98 14.91 0.22
N PRO A 266 9.11 14.79 -1.13
CA PRO A 266 9.58 15.91 -1.92
C PRO A 266 8.66 17.10 -1.68
N ALA A 267 9.25 18.26 -1.36
CA ALA A 267 8.56 19.52 -1.02
C ALA A 267 7.59 20.04 -2.10
N LYS A 268 7.39 19.31 -3.20
CA LYS A 268 6.61 19.69 -4.38
C LYS A 268 5.72 18.58 -4.94
N ALA A 269 5.29 17.62 -4.14
CA ALA A 269 4.24 16.72 -4.60
C ALA A 269 2.97 17.53 -4.86
N LYS A 270 2.54 17.62 -6.12
CA LYS A 270 1.28 18.25 -6.50
C LYS A 270 0.20 17.17 -6.52
N VAL A 271 -0.72 17.21 -5.58
CA VAL A 271 -1.97 16.45 -5.64
C VAL A 271 -3.01 17.33 -6.32
N GLY A 272 -3.30 17.07 -7.59
CA GLY A 272 -4.20 17.91 -8.37
C GLY A 272 -3.76 19.37 -8.39
N ARG A 273 -4.63 20.30 -7.96
CA ARG A 273 -4.32 21.73 -7.82
C ARG A 273 -3.79 22.12 -6.43
N MET A 274 -3.75 21.20 -5.47
CA MET A 274 -3.25 21.45 -4.12
C MET A 274 -1.75 21.22 -4.03
N LYS A 275 -1.02 22.18 -3.48
CA LYS A 275 0.34 21.97 -2.99
C LYS A 275 0.23 21.17 -1.70
N VAL A 276 0.66 19.91 -1.70
CA VAL A 276 0.88 19.18 -0.45
C VAL A 276 2.06 19.87 0.22
N LYS A 277 1.79 20.62 1.27
CA LYS A 277 2.85 21.05 2.20
C LYS A 277 3.45 19.79 2.79
N ASP A 278 4.78 19.76 2.92
CA ASP A 278 5.51 18.73 3.64
C ASP A 278 4.68 18.26 4.83
N ALA A 279 4.25 17.00 4.78
CA ALA A 279 3.86 16.33 6.00
C ALA A 279 5.16 16.13 6.80
N SER A 280 5.65 17.22 7.39
CA SER A 280 6.75 17.13 8.32
C SER A 280 6.31 16.17 9.42
N PHE A 281 7.14 15.19 9.74
CA PHE A 281 6.96 14.31 10.90
C PHE A 281 7.03 15.11 12.23
N ASP A 282 7.13 16.42 12.14
CA ASP A 282 7.17 17.35 13.27
C ASP A 282 5.86 17.23 14.04
N GLY A 283 5.97 16.69 15.24
CA GLY A 283 4.83 16.54 16.14
C GLY A 283 4.19 15.14 16.21
N VAL A 284 4.70 14.15 15.47
CA VAL A 284 4.24 12.75 15.52
C VAL A 284 5.38 11.84 15.96
N ILE A 285 5.10 10.95 16.92
CA ILE A 285 5.97 9.84 17.31
C ILE A 285 5.31 8.53 16.90
N LEU A 286 6.12 7.55 16.44
CA LEU A 286 5.62 6.30 15.88
C LEU A 286 5.85 5.12 16.85
N SER A 287 4.93 4.15 16.83
CA SER A 287 5.10 2.87 17.52
C SER A 287 6.14 1.99 16.81
N GLU A 288 6.43 0.85 17.41
CA GLU A 288 6.99 -0.30 16.69
C GLU A 288 6.12 -0.61 15.46
N PRO A 289 6.73 -0.92 14.31
CA PRO A 289 5.97 -1.33 13.13
C PRO A 289 5.35 -2.72 13.36
N TYR A 290 4.14 -2.90 12.84
CA TYR A 290 3.40 -4.17 12.97
C TYR A 290 3.13 -4.85 11.63
N TYR A 291 3.44 -4.21 10.52
CA TYR A 291 3.38 -4.78 9.18
C TYR A 291 4.47 -4.16 8.30
N SER A 292 4.98 -4.93 7.35
CA SER A 292 5.96 -4.44 6.36
C SER A 292 5.78 -5.15 5.03
N TRP A 293 6.08 -4.44 3.95
CA TRP A 293 6.16 -5.00 2.59
C TRP A 293 7.30 -4.31 1.82
N ASP A 294 7.81 -4.97 0.80
CA ASP A 294 8.87 -4.48 -0.09
C ASP A 294 8.52 -4.65 -1.58
N THR A 295 7.33 -5.17 -1.87
CA THR A 295 6.86 -5.41 -3.23
C THR A 295 5.61 -4.59 -3.50
N ASP A 296 5.68 -3.71 -4.50
CA ASP A 296 4.52 -3.06 -5.08
C ASP A 296 4.21 -3.70 -6.45
N LEU A 297 2.94 -3.83 -6.76
CA LEU A 297 2.47 -4.27 -8.07
C LEU A 297 1.98 -3.08 -8.88
N VAL A 298 2.38 -3.04 -10.13
CA VAL A 298 1.88 -2.09 -11.11
C VAL A 298 0.74 -2.74 -11.86
N ILE A 299 -0.42 -2.13 -11.81
CA ILE A 299 -1.64 -2.65 -12.45
C ILE A 299 -2.22 -1.66 -13.43
N GLY A 300 -2.71 -2.18 -14.53
CA GLY A 300 -3.44 -1.46 -15.56
C GLY A 300 -4.91 -1.83 -15.56
N ARG A 301 -5.65 -1.22 -16.48
CA ARG A 301 -7.03 -1.60 -16.77
C ARG A 301 -7.04 -2.83 -17.66
N SER A 302 -7.77 -3.88 -17.25
CA SER A 302 -8.07 -5.01 -18.13
C SER A 302 -8.82 -4.53 -19.38
N LYS A 303 -8.51 -5.12 -20.52
CA LYS A 303 -9.12 -4.82 -21.82
C LYS A 303 -10.48 -5.47 -21.99
#